data_c5bfb329849700f5916876ceb3baa4e7
#
_entry.id   c5bfb329849700f5916876ceb3baa4e7
#
_cell.length_a   1.000
_cell.length_b   1.000
_cell.length_c   1.000
_cell.angle_alpha   90.00
_cell.angle_beta   90.00
_cell.angle_gamma   90.00
#
_symmetry.space_group_name_H-M   'P 1'
#
loop_
_entity.id
_entity.type
_entity.pdbx_description
1 polymer ?
#
loop_
_entity_poly.entity_id
_entity_poly.type
_entity_poly.pdbx_seq_one_letter_code
_entity_poly.pdbx_strand_id
1 'polypeptide(L)'
;MRERQQIETALSAYDRLTRELDDNLTLVALGEEEGDEGIVAEAEAALNKLRQEAHTREVEALLSGEADANDAYVEIHAGAGGTESQDWAQMLERMYMRWAEGRGYKVELIGEHYGEEAGIKSATILVKGHNAYGWLKTESGVHRLVRISPFDSNARRHTSFASAWIYPAIDESIEIDIDEKDVRIDTYRASGAGGQHVNTTDSAVRITHMPTGIVVQCQNERSQHKNRATAWAMLRARLYEAELKRREEEALATASTKSEIGWGHQIRSYVLQPYQLVKDLRTGVESTNPSAVLDGDIDAFIEAALAERIHADAQA
;
A
#
# COMPACT_ATOMS: atom_id res chain seq x y z
N MET A 1 -20.19 -12.80 15.20
CA MET A 1 -19.86 -14.12 14.59
C MET A 1 -18.51 -14.11 13.90
N ARG A 2 -18.18 -13.09 13.08
CA ARG A 2 -16.86 -12.94 12.41
C ARG A 2 -15.68 -12.92 13.39
N GLU A 3 -15.74 -12.10 14.42
CA GLU A 3 -14.67 -11.94 15.41
C GLU A 3 -14.37 -13.26 16.14
N ARG A 4 -15.40 -13.98 16.59
CA ARG A 4 -15.25 -15.29 17.20
C ARG A 4 -14.55 -16.29 16.28
N GLN A 5 -14.91 -16.30 14.99
CA GLN A 5 -14.32 -17.22 14.01
C GLN A 5 -12.85 -16.86 13.73
N GLN A 6 -12.50 -15.57 13.73
CA GLN A 6 -11.11 -15.10 13.60
C GLN A 6 -10.26 -15.56 14.79
N ILE A 7 -10.77 -15.38 16.01
CA ILE A 7 -10.07 -15.82 17.24
C ILE A 7 -9.91 -17.35 17.26
N GLU A 8 -10.96 -18.11 16.92
CA GLU A 8 -10.89 -19.58 16.85
C GLU A 8 -9.86 -20.05 15.80
N THR A 9 -9.78 -19.36 14.65
CA THR A 9 -8.80 -19.65 13.60
C THR A 9 -7.37 -19.33 14.04
N ALA A 10 -7.17 -18.19 14.69
CA ALA A 10 -5.86 -17.79 15.21
C ALA A 10 -5.37 -18.77 16.30
N LEU A 11 -6.25 -19.15 17.24
CA LEU A 11 -5.92 -20.09 18.31
C LEU A 11 -5.56 -21.47 17.76
N SER A 12 -6.36 -21.99 16.81
CA SER A 12 -6.08 -23.28 16.17
C SER A 12 -4.78 -23.29 15.38
N ALA A 13 -4.43 -22.16 14.74
CA ALA A 13 -3.16 -22.00 14.04
C ALA A 13 -1.97 -21.99 15.01
N TYR A 14 -2.10 -21.29 16.15
CA TYR A 14 -1.09 -21.26 17.20
C TYR A 14 -0.84 -22.66 17.77
N ASP A 15 -1.91 -23.39 18.13
CA ASP A 15 -1.81 -24.75 18.67
C ASP A 15 -1.19 -25.72 17.65
N ARG A 16 -1.44 -25.51 16.35
CA ARG A 16 -0.81 -26.30 15.29
C ARG A 16 0.67 -26.00 15.19
N LEU A 17 1.04 -24.74 15.09
CA LEU A 17 2.43 -24.31 14.99
C LEU A 17 3.28 -24.82 16.17
N THR A 18 2.73 -24.75 17.38
CA THR A 18 3.42 -25.22 18.59
C THR A 18 3.65 -26.73 18.53
N ARG A 19 2.64 -27.51 18.14
CA ARG A 19 2.78 -28.98 17.99
C ARG A 19 3.78 -29.36 16.92
N GLU A 20 3.68 -28.74 15.73
CA GLU A 20 4.60 -29.01 14.62
C GLU A 20 6.05 -28.62 14.98
N LEU A 21 6.24 -27.59 15.79
CA LEU A 21 7.56 -27.22 16.32
C LEU A 21 8.13 -28.32 17.23
N ASP A 22 7.36 -28.78 18.20
CA ASP A 22 7.77 -29.82 19.16
C ASP A 22 8.04 -31.16 18.45
N ASP A 23 7.17 -31.53 17.49
CA ASP A 23 7.33 -32.75 16.70
C ASP A 23 8.62 -32.72 15.85
N ASN A 24 8.88 -31.62 15.14
CA ASN A 24 10.08 -31.50 14.32
C ASN A 24 11.39 -31.38 15.13
N LEU A 25 11.36 -30.70 16.28
CA LEU A 25 12.51 -30.69 17.19
C LEU A 25 12.82 -32.09 17.73
N THR A 26 11.78 -32.89 18.02
CA THR A 26 11.93 -34.29 18.44
C THR A 26 12.52 -35.14 17.31
N LEU A 27 12.07 -34.93 16.04
CA LEU A 27 12.62 -35.63 14.88
C LEU A 27 14.08 -35.27 14.62
N VAL A 28 14.50 -34.02 14.81
CA VAL A 28 15.91 -33.62 14.72
C VAL A 28 16.74 -34.39 15.76
N ALA A 29 16.29 -34.38 17.03
CA ALA A 29 17.02 -35.07 18.11
C ALA A 29 17.16 -36.59 17.87
N LEU A 30 16.08 -37.25 17.39
CA LEU A 30 16.09 -38.68 17.03
C LEU A 30 17.01 -38.96 15.85
N GLY A 31 16.96 -38.13 14.80
CA GLY A 31 17.82 -38.29 13.62
C GLY A 31 19.30 -38.11 13.96
N GLU A 32 19.64 -37.17 14.85
CA GLU A 32 21.01 -36.99 15.37
C GLU A 32 21.48 -38.20 16.19
N GLU A 33 20.61 -38.76 17.04
CA GLU A 33 20.93 -39.94 17.87
C GLU A 33 21.14 -41.18 17.02
N GLU A 34 20.34 -41.39 15.98
CA GLU A 34 20.42 -42.51 15.05
C GLU A 34 21.46 -42.31 13.92
N GLY A 35 21.98 -41.09 13.76
CA GLY A 35 22.89 -40.76 12.68
C GLY A 35 22.25 -40.72 11.30
N ASP A 36 20.94 -40.50 11.23
CA ASP A 36 20.18 -40.41 9.98
C ASP A 36 20.09 -38.97 9.50
N GLU A 37 21.04 -38.59 8.62
CA GLU A 37 21.09 -37.22 8.04
C GLU A 37 19.83 -36.90 7.18
N GLY A 38 19.13 -37.94 6.67
CA GLY A 38 17.93 -37.73 5.87
C GLY A 38 16.76 -37.19 6.72
N ILE A 39 16.54 -37.81 7.88
CA ILE A 39 15.52 -37.38 8.85
C ILE A 39 15.82 -35.97 9.35
N VAL A 40 17.09 -35.70 9.69
CA VAL A 40 17.50 -34.34 10.14
C VAL A 40 17.24 -33.28 9.07
N ALA A 41 17.63 -33.55 7.81
CA ALA A 41 17.41 -32.59 6.72
C ALA A 41 15.92 -32.33 6.43
N GLU A 42 15.07 -33.37 6.51
CA GLU A 42 13.63 -33.23 6.34
C GLU A 42 13.00 -32.39 7.46
N ALA A 43 13.38 -32.66 8.71
CA ALA A 43 12.89 -31.90 9.87
C ALA A 43 13.38 -30.44 9.85
N GLU A 44 14.62 -30.18 9.46
CA GLU A 44 15.14 -28.81 9.28
C GLU A 44 14.38 -28.04 8.19
N ALA A 45 14.07 -28.69 7.07
CA ALA A 45 13.28 -28.10 6.01
C ALA A 45 11.85 -27.75 6.49
N ALA A 46 11.24 -28.64 7.31
CA ALA A 46 9.93 -28.40 7.93
C ALA A 46 9.99 -27.23 8.94
N LEU A 47 11.02 -27.18 9.80
CA LEU A 47 11.26 -26.06 10.73
C LEU A 47 11.45 -24.73 10.03
N ASN A 48 12.14 -24.69 8.89
CA ASN A 48 12.27 -23.48 8.10
C ASN A 48 10.93 -22.99 7.53
N LYS A 49 10.07 -23.89 7.06
CA LYS A 49 8.70 -23.53 6.63
C LYS A 49 7.86 -23.03 7.80
N LEU A 50 7.95 -23.70 8.94
CA LEU A 50 7.25 -23.30 10.16
C LEU A 50 7.67 -21.91 10.62
N ARG A 51 8.97 -21.60 10.56
CA ARG A 51 9.49 -20.28 10.88
C ARG A 51 8.93 -19.19 9.95
N GLN A 52 8.84 -19.48 8.65
CA GLN A 52 8.24 -18.53 7.69
C GLN A 52 6.75 -18.32 7.98
N GLU A 53 6.01 -19.39 8.28
CA GLU A 53 4.60 -19.28 8.63
C GLU A 53 4.40 -18.51 9.94
N ALA A 54 5.21 -18.78 10.97
CA ALA A 54 5.17 -18.06 12.24
C ALA A 54 5.45 -16.57 12.05
N HIS A 55 6.43 -16.23 11.22
CA HIS A 55 6.73 -14.83 10.89
C HIS A 55 5.57 -14.15 10.16
N THR A 56 4.95 -14.82 9.18
CA THR A 56 3.75 -14.29 8.51
C THR A 56 2.62 -14.04 9.49
N ARG A 57 2.39 -14.97 10.44
CA ARG A 57 1.37 -14.82 11.49
C ARG A 57 1.69 -13.72 12.50
N GLU A 58 2.96 -13.56 12.83
CA GLU A 58 3.42 -12.45 13.66
C GLU A 58 3.07 -11.11 12.98
N VAL A 59 3.42 -10.95 11.71
CA VAL A 59 3.08 -9.73 10.96
C VAL A 59 1.56 -9.56 10.83
N GLU A 60 0.80 -10.62 10.57
CA GLU A 60 -0.68 -10.56 10.57
C GLU A 60 -1.25 -10.09 11.94
N ALA A 61 -0.62 -10.50 13.05
CA ALA A 61 -1.02 -10.04 14.38
C ALA A 61 -0.77 -8.54 14.61
N LEU A 62 0.19 -7.97 13.86
CA LEU A 62 0.45 -6.54 13.84
C LEU A 62 -0.65 -5.74 13.11
N LEU A 63 -1.49 -6.41 12.31
CA LEU A 63 -2.61 -5.81 11.57
C LEU A 63 -3.88 -5.81 12.44
N SER A 64 -3.80 -5.13 13.59
CA SER A 64 -4.88 -5.09 14.59
C SER A 64 -5.73 -3.82 14.55
N GLY A 65 -5.45 -2.90 13.62
CA GLY A 65 -6.23 -1.68 13.44
C GLY A 65 -7.65 -1.96 12.93
N GLU A 66 -8.62 -1.17 13.37
CA GLU A 66 -10.04 -1.32 12.98
C GLU A 66 -10.26 -1.38 11.46
N ALA A 67 -9.46 -0.63 10.70
CA ALA A 67 -9.54 -0.57 9.24
C ALA A 67 -8.63 -1.59 8.53
N ASP A 68 -7.73 -2.28 9.24
CA ASP A 68 -6.67 -3.09 8.61
C ASP A 68 -7.21 -4.25 7.75
N ALA A 69 -8.37 -4.81 8.13
CA ALA A 69 -9.01 -5.91 7.41
C ALA A 69 -9.61 -5.51 6.06
N ASN A 70 -9.68 -4.21 5.76
CA ASN A 70 -10.35 -3.70 4.57
C ASN A 70 -9.48 -3.85 3.30
N ASP A 71 -10.15 -3.73 2.15
CA ASP A 71 -9.53 -3.46 0.87
C ASP A 71 -8.81 -2.10 0.92
N ALA A 72 -7.84 -1.88 0.03
CA ALA A 72 -7.06 -0.65 -0.02
C ALA A 72 -7.24 0.11 -1.33
N TYR A 73 -7.44 1.41 -1.26
CA TYR A 73 -7.16 2.30 -2.37
C TYR A 73 -5.71 2.77 -2.30
N VAL A 74 -5.01 2.70 -3.43
CA VAL A 74 -3.67 3.26 -3.60
C VAL A 74 -3.76 4.34 -4.66
N GLU A 75 -3.52 5.57 -4.26
CA GLU A 75 -3.53 6.73 -5.15
C GLU A 75 -2.12 7.27 -5.30
N ILE A 76 -1.65 7.35 -6.54
CA ILE A 76 -0.30 7.72 -6.90
C ILE A 76 -0.34 9.03 -7.66
N HIS A 77 0.54 9.96 -7.29
CA HIS A 77 0.67 11.26 -7.94
C HIS A 77 2.11 11.53 -8.34
N ALA A 78 2.30 12.00 -9.57
CA ALA A 78 3.58 12.54 -9.98
C ALA A 78 3.90 13.83 -9.20
N GLY A 79 5.09 13.89 -8.65
CA GLY A 79 5.58 15.08 -7.95
C GLY A 79 6.33 16.04 -8.87
N ALA A 80 7.25 16.82 -8.29
CA ALA A 80 8.12 17.72 -9.06
C ALA A 80 9.08 16.91 -9.95
N GLY A 81 9.23 17.30 -11.21
CA GLY A 81 10.17 16.67 -12.15
C GLY A 81 9.64 16.53 -13.59
N GLY A 82 8.46 17.04 -13.90
CA GLY A 82 7.89 16.99 -15.26
C GLY A 82 7.71 15.55 -15.76
N THR A 83 8.09 15.27 -17.00
CA THR A 83 7.99 13.94 -17.64
C THR A 83 8.66 12.82 -16.83
N GLU A 84 9.79 13.11 -16.18
CA GLU A 84 10.49 12.15 -15.32
C GLU A 84 9.65 11.71 -14.12
N SER A 85 8.96 12.64 -13.45
CA SER A 85 8.12 12.31 -12.32
C SER A 85 6.85 11.56 -12.72
N GLN A 86 6.34 11.82 -13.92
CA GLN A 86 5.20 11.11 -14.50
C GLN A 86 5.57 9.65 -14.83
N ASP A 87 6.74 9.42 -15.41
CA ASP A 87 7.26 8.07 -15.64
C ASP A 87 7.54 7.35 -14.31
N TRP A 88 8.10 8.06 -13.32
CA TRP A 88 8.30 7.51 -11.98
C TRP A 88 6.98 7.09 -11.31
N ALA A 89 5.94 7.90 -11.42
CA ALA A 89 4.62 7.56 -10.90
C ALA A 89 4.05 6.28 -11.54
N GLN A 90 4.25 6.09 -12.84
CA GLN A 90 3.86 4.87 -13.55
C GLN A 90 4.66 3.65 -13.11
N MET A 91 5.96 3.82 -12.83
CA MET A 91 6.78 2.73 -12.27
C MET A 91 6.30 2.31 -10.88
N LEU A 92 5.89 3.27 -10.01
CA LEU A 92 5.32 2.98 -8.69
C LEU A 92 3.95 2.28 -8.80
N GLU A 93 3.10 2.73 -9.72
CA GLU A 93 1.83 2.05 -10.00
C GLU A 93 2.06 0.57 -10.32
N ARG A 94 2.93 0.30 -11.29
CA ARG A 94 3.30 -1.07 -11.66
C ARG A 94 3.86 -1.85 -10.46
N MET A 95 4.70 -1.26 -9.65
CA MET A 95 5.28 -1.89 -8.46
C MET A 95 4.20 -2.36 -7.49
N TYR A 96 3.24 -1.51 -7.16
CA TYR A 96 2.15 -1.87 -6.24
C TYR A 96 1.19 -2.89 -6.85
N MET A 97 0.89 -2.78 -8.16
CA MET A 97 0.07 -3.80 -8.84
C MET A 97 0.73 -5.18 -8.80
N ARG A 98 2.03 -5.25 -9.12
CA ARG A 98 2.79 -6.50 -9.09
C ARG A 98 2.88 -7.11 -7.69
N TRP A 99 3.11 -6.28 -6.69
CA TRP A 99 3.10 -6.73 -5.30
C TRP A 99 1.74 -7.32 -4.91
N ALA A 100 0.66 -6.63 -5.23
CA ALA A 100 -0.68 -7.08 -4.91
C ALA A 100 -1.04 -8.39 -5.63
N GLU A 101 -0.71 -8.50 -6.93
CA GLU A 101 -0.90 -9.74 -7.71
C GLU A 101 -0.07 -10.90 -7.14
N GLY A 102 1.19 -10.64 -6.75
CA GLY A 102 2.08 -11.63 -6.16
C GLY A 102 1.56 -12.19 -4.82
N ARG A 103 0.81 -11.40 -4.07
CA ARG A 103 0.11 -11.83 -2.85
C ARG A 103 -1.28 -12.43 -3.09
N GLY A 104 -1.71 -12.53 -4.34
CA GLY A 104 -3.02 -13.09 -4.71
C GLY A 104 -4.18 -12.12 -4.50
N TYR A 105 -3.92 -10.84 -4.32
CA TYR A 105 -4.96 -9.82 -4.27
C TYR A 105 -5.51 -9.54 -5.66
N LYS A 106 -6.80 -9.18 -5.72
CA LYS A 106 -7.41 -8.71 -6.96
C LYS A 106 -7.18 -7.22 -7.08
N VAL A 107 -6.62 -6.79 -8.22
CA VAL A 107 -6.34 -5.38 -8.50
C VAL A 107 -7.32 -4.84 -9.53
N GLU A 108 -7.90 -3.68 -9.27
CA GLU A 108 -8.77 -2.95 -10.20
C GLU A 108 -8.25 -1.52 -10.38
N LEU A 109 -8.03 -1.13 -11.63
CA LEU A 109 -7.70 0.25 -11.97
C LEU A 109 -8.98 1.10 -11.95
N ILE A 110 -9.06 2.05 -11.01
CA ILE A 110 -10.23 2.92 -10.83
C ILE A 110 -10.14 4.15 -11.71
N GLY A 111 -8.96 4.69 -11.90
CA GLY A 111 -8.74 5.85 -12.74
C GLY A 111 -7.25 6.10 -12.98
N GLU A 112 -6.93 6.60 -14.18
CA GLU A 112 -5.58 6.91 -14.61
C GLU A 112 -5.59 8.18 -15.46
N HIS A 113 -4.68 9.09 -15.16
CA HIS A 113 -4.45 10.31 -15.91
C HIS A 113 -3.06 10.29 -16.49
N TYR A 114 -2.96 10.17 -17.81
CA TYR A 114 -1.70 10.13 -18.52
C TYR A 114 -0.97 11.47 -18.54
N GLY A 115 0.34 11.40 -18.59
CA GLY A 115 1.20 12.51 -18.95
C GLY A 115 1.02 12.91 -20.42
N GLU A 116 1.56 14.05 -20.79
CA GLU A 116 1.48 14.52 -22.19
C GLU A 116 2.50 13.81 -23.07
N GLU A 117 3.68 13.49 -22.55
CA GLU A 117 4.78 12.86 -23.29
C GLU A 117 5.00 11.41 -22.86
N ALA A 118 4.99 11.13 -21.55
CA ALA A 118 5.19 9.79 -20.99
C ALA A 118 4.61 9.70 -19.59
N GLY A 119 4.38 8.47 -19.11
CA GLY A 119 3.96 8.18 -17.75
C GLY A 119 2.57 8.68 -17.38
N ILE A 120 2.30 8.79 -16.10
CA ILE A 120 1.02 9.20 -15.55
C ILE A 120 1.15 10.43 -14.64
N LYS A 121 0.17 11.32 -14.68
CA LYS A 121 0.02 12.43 -13.71
C LYS A 121 -0.52 11.91 -12.39
N SER A 122 -1.46 10.98 -12.45
CA SER A 122 -2.01 10.28 -11.29
C SER A 122 -2.66 8.96 -11.71
N ALA A 123 -2.69 8.00 -10.79
CA ALA A 123 -3.47 6.77 -10.90
C ALA A 123 -4.11 6.44 -9.55
N THR A 124 -5.25 5.75 -9.61
CA THR A 124 -5.91 5.18 -8.43
C THR A 124 -6.19 3.72 -8.72
N ILE A 125 -5.65 2.83 -7.91
CA ILE A 125 -5.90 1.40 -7.96
C ILE A 125 -6.63 0.96 -6.69
N LEU A 126 -7.52 -0.02 -6.82
CA LEU A 126 -8.19 -0.69 -5.72
C LEU A 126 -7.61 -2.09 -5.58
N VAL A 127 -7.02 -2.36 -4.45
CA VAL A 127 -6.47 -3.67 -4.07
C VAL A 127 -7.47 -4.37 -3.16
N LYS A 128 -8.07 -5.47 -3.65
CA LYS A 128 -9.11 -6.22 -2.96
C LYS A 128 -8.54 -7.48 -2.33
N GLY A 129 -8.74 -7.63 -1.04
CA GLY A 129 -8.39 -8.82 -0.29
C GLY A 129 -8.23 -8.55 1.20
N HIS A 130 -8.21 -9.61 1.98
CA HIS A 130 -8.12 -9.53 3.43
C HIS A 130 -6.81 -8.86 3.85
N ASN A 131 -6.91 -7.86 4.71
CA ASN A 131 -5.80 -7.06 5.22
C ASN A 131 -5.02 -6.26 4.15
N ALA A 132 -5.59 -6.02 2.97
CA ALA A 132 -4.89 -5.25 1.93
C ALA A 132 -4.50 -3.85 2.40
N TYR A 133 -5.40 -3.15 3.10
CA TYR A 133 -5.10 -1.85 3.70
C TYR A 133 -4.07 -1.97 4.82
N GLY A 134 -4.23 -2.94 5.72
CA GLY A 134 -3.32 -3.16 6.84
C GLY A 134 -1.87 -3.29 6.39
N TRP A 135 -1.62 -4.05 5.32
CA TRP A 135 -0.30 -4.19 4.73
C TRP A 135 0.20 -2.89 4.10
N LEU A 136 -0.62 -2.23 3.29
CA LEU A 136 -0.20 -1.08 2.49
C LEU A 136 -0.17 0.25 3.24
N LYS A 137 -0.85 0.38 4.38
CA LYS A 137 -1.02 1.66 5.11
C LYS A 137 0.29 2.39 5.41
N THR A 138 1.39 1.64 5.58
CA THR A 138 2.73 2.20 5.84
C THR A 138 3.41 2.72 4.57
N GLU A 139 2.89 2.45 3.38
CA GLU A 139 3.45 2.90 2.10
C GLU A 139 3.00 4.33 1.71
N SER A 140 2.16 4.97 2.53
CA SER A 140 1.77 6.36 2.32
C SER A 140 2.95 7.30 2.53
N GLY A 141 3.33 8.06 1.49
CA GLY A 141 4.41 9.04 1.56
C GLY A 141 5.06 9.35 0.23
N VAL A 142 6.25 9.97 0.29
CA VAL A 142 6.99 10.40 -0.88
C VAL A 142 8.09 9.40 -1.21
N HIS A 143 8.13 9.00 -2.47
CA HIS A 143 9.13 8.11 -3.04
C HIS A 143 10.09 8.90 -3.94
N ARG A 144 11.38 8.80 -3.70
CA ARG A 144 12.42 9.49 -4.45
C ARG A 144 13.12 8.54 -5.40
N LEU A 145 13.18 8.87 -6.69
CA LEU A 145 13.96 8.16 -7.71
C LEU A 145 15.19 8.97 -8.12
N VAL A 146 16.32 8.30 -8.20
CA VAL A 146 17.57 8.85 -8.77
C VAL A 146 18.04 7.91 -9.86
N ARG A 147 18.03 8.39 -11.11
CA ARG A 147 18.49 7.62 -12.28
C ARG A 147 19.05 8.53 -13.38
N ILE A 148 19.72 7.93 -14.35
CA ILE A 148 19.98 8.60 -15.64
C ILE A 148 18.66 8.70 -16.38
N SER A 149 18.29 9.91 -16.80
CA SER A 149 17.04 10.17 -17.50
C SER A 149 17.01 9.52 -18.88
N PRO A 150 15.97 8.72 -19.21
CA PRO A 150 15.76 8.26 -20.58
C PRO A 150 15.22 9.38 -21.49
N PHE A 151 14.76 10.50 -20.92
CA PHE A 151 14.20 11.65 -21.65
C PHE A 151 15.21 12.78 -21.86
N ASP A 152 16.38 12.72 -21.19
CA ASP A 152 17.44 13.71 -21.38
C ASP A 152 18.48 13.22 -22.40
N SER A 153 18.56 13.91 -23.53
CA SER A 153 19.53 13.63 -24.59
C SER A 153 21.00 13.65 -24.14
N ASN A 154 21.29 14.34 -23.02
CA ASN A 154 22.64 14.41 -22.44
C ASN A 154 22.91 13.29 -21.41
N ALA A 155 21.98 12.35 -21.22
CA ALA A 155 22.08 11.25 -20.27
C ALA A 155 22.48 11.70 -18.85
N ARG A 156 21.97 12.85 -18.39
CA ARG A 156 22.24 13.37 -17.05
C ARG A 156 21.43 12.62 -16.02
N ARG A 157 21.96 12.58 -14.81
CA ARG A 157 21.28 12.01 -13.66
C ARG A 157 20.24 13.00 -13.12
N HIS A 158 19.00 12.54 -13.01
CA HIS A 158 17.88 13.30 -12.49
C HIS A 158 17.35 12.70 -11.19
N THR A 159 16.74 13.55 -10.38
CA THR A 159 16.01 13.16 -9.18
C THR A 159 14.55 13.51 -9.40
N SER A 160 13.67 12.53 -9.22
CA SER A 160 12.23 12.67 -9.40
C SER A 160 11.49 12.21 -8.15
N PHE A 161 10.34 12.79 -7.92
CA PHE A 161 9.49 12.48 -6.79
C PHE A 161 8.11 12.07 -7.26
N ALA A 162 7.55 11.07 -6.58
CA ALA A 162 6.14 10.73 -6.68
C ALA A 162 5.62 10.39 -5.29
N SER A 163 4.35 10.59 -5.05
CA SER A 163 3.71 10.26 -3.77
C SER A 163 2.70 9.15 -3.96
N ALA A 164 2.66 8.25 -2.97
CA ALA A 164 1.59 7.28 -2.81
C ALA A 164 0.74 7.65 -1.60
N TRP A 165 -0.57 7.53 -1.73
CA TRP A 165 -1.54 7.68 -0.66
C TRP A 165 -2.37 6.42 -0.56
N ILE A 166 -2.36 5.79 0.60
CA ILE A 166 -3.10 4.56 0.85
C ILE A 166 -4.21 4.85 1.86
N TYR A 167 -5.43 4.46 1.52
CA TYR A 167 -6.59 4.60 2.38
C TYR A 167 -7.51 3.39 2.26
N PRO A 168 -8.25 3.05 3.35
CA PRO A 168 -9.09 1.86 3.35
C PRO A 168 -10.29 2.02 2.42
N ALA A 169 -10.65 0.95 1.73
CA ALA A 169 -11.95 0.86 1.10
C ALA A 169 -12.98 0.45 2.17
N ILE A 170 -13.94 1.33 2.43
CA ILE A 170 -14.94 1.13 3.48
C ILE A 170 -16.17 0.51 2.85
N ASP A 171 -16.65 -0.59 3.46
CA ASP A 171 -17.97 -1.12 3.15
C ASP A 171 -19.05 -0.07 3.49
N GLU A 172 -20.14 -0.03 2.69
CA GLU A 172 -21.26 0.90 2.86
C GLU A 172 -21.92 0.85 4.25
N SER A 173 -21.50 -0.11 5.10
CA SER A 173 -22.02 -0.31 6.46
C SER A 173 -21.51 0.69 7.50
N ILE A 174 -20.45 1.46 7.24
CA ILE A 174 -20.00 2.52 8.13
C ILE A 174 -20.61 3.83 7.62
N GLU A 175 -21.70 4.24 8.27
CA GLU A 175 -22.37 5.52 8.01
C GLU A 175 -21.45 6.69 8.36
N ILE A 176 -20.65 7.14 7.40
CA ILE A 176 -20.15 8.52 7.44
C ILE A 176 -21.30 9.37 6.88
N ASP A 177 -21.94 10.12 7.75
CA ASP A 177 -22.99 11.05 7.35
C ASP A 177 -22.34 12.22 6.58
N ILE A 178 -22.44 12.16 5.26
CA ILE A 178 -21.96 13.23 4.38
C ILE A 178 -23.19 14.04 3.95
N ASP A 179 -23.32 15.27 4.43
CA ASP A 179 -24.36 16.16 3.94
C ASP A 179 -24.07 16.51 2.45
N GLU A 180 -25.03 16.21 1.57
CA GLU A 180 -24.91 16.53 0.14
C GLU A 180 -24.66 18.03 -0.13
N LYS A 181 -25.02 18.91 0.80
CA LYS A 181 -24.75 20.37 0.71
C LYS A 181 -23.27 20.70 0.82
N ASP A 182 -22.51 19.86 1.51
CA ASP A 182 -21.07 20.04 1.71
C ASP A 182 -20.24 19.48 0.56
N VAL A 183 -20.92 18.91 -0.45
CA VAL A 183 -20.26 18.24 -1.58
C VAL A 183 -20.52 19.00 -2.88
N ARG A 184 -19.46 19.41 -3.55
CA ARG A 184 -19.52 19.92 -4.91
C ARG A 184 -19.18 18.82 -5.90
N ILE A 185 -20.07 18.61 -6.86
CA ILE A 185 -19.90 17.59 -7.92
C ILE A 185 -19.71 18.30 -9.25
N ASP A 186 -18.56 18.12 -9.86
CA ASP A 186 -18.23 18.64 -11.18
C ASP A 186 -18.12 17.46 -12.17
N THR A 187 -18.79 17.58 -13.33
CA THR A 187 -18.66 16.62 -14.42
C THR A 187 -17.81 17.24 -15.52
N TYR A 188 -16.94 16.44 -16.11
CA TYR A 188 -16.04 16.91 -17.16
C TYR A 188 -15.76 15.78 -18.18
N ARG A 189 -15.16 16.17 -19.31
CA ARG A 189 -14.78 15.21 -20.33
C ARG A 189 -13.55 14.44 -19.89
N ALA A 190 -13.65 13.11 -19.94
CA ALA A 190 -12.49 12.26 -19.70
C ALA A 190 -11.39 12.57 -20.73
N SER A 191 -10.18 12.81 -20.27
CA SER A 191 -9.00 12.97 -21.12
C SER A 191 -8.17 11.69 -21.03
N GLY A 192 -8.15 10.87 -22.09
CA GLY A 192 -7.36 9.65 -22.15
C GLY A 192 -7.15 9.16 -23.56
N ALA A 193 -6.19 8.29 -23.79
CA ALA A 193 -5.91 7.62 -25.07
C ALA A 193 -7.00 6.58 -25.37
N GLY A 194 -8.20 7.04 -25.74
CA GLY A 194 -9.34 6.21 -26.12
C GLY A 194 -10.05 6.83 -27.29
N GLY A 195 -10.55 6.01 -28.24
CA GLY A 195 -11.13 6.43 -29.51
C GLY A 195 -12.22 7.51 -29.40
N GLN A 196 -12.71 7.99 -30.56
CA GLN A 196 -13.62 9.14 -30.72
C GLN A 196 -14.81 9.25 -29.76
N HIS A 197 -15.24 8.17 -29.10
CA HIS A 197 -16.35 8.15 -28.16
C HIS A 197 -16.00 8.60 -26.74
N VAL A 198 -14.73 8.49 -26.29
CA VAL A 198 -14.29 8.89 -24.93
C VAL A 198 -14.25 10.41 -24.80
N ASN A 199 -13.96 11.11 -25.91
CA ASN A 199 -13.82 12.57 -25.94
C ASN A 199 -15.12 13.33 -26.17
N THR A 200 -16.28 12.66 -26.29
CA THR A 200 -17.56 13.30 -26.63
C THR A 200 -18.57 13.32 -25.48
N THR A 201 -18.36 12.58 -24.42
CA THR A 201 -19.29 12.51 -23.28
C THR A 201 -18.64 12.98 -21.97
N ASP A 202 -19.34 13.85 -21.23
CA ASP A 202 -18.93 14.33 -19.91
C ASP A 202 -19.20 13.22 -18.85
N SER A 203 -18.47 12.10 -18.96
CA SER A 203 -18.66 10.93 -18.09
C SER A 203 -17.76 10.95 -16.85
N ALA A 204 -16.69 11.75 -16.84
CA ALA A 204 -15.81 11.88 -15.68
C ALA A 204 -16.47 12.70 -14.58
N VAL A 205 -16.32 12.26 -13.35
CA VAL A 205 -16.90 12.88 -12.16
C VAL A 205 -15.80 13.27 -11.20
N ARG A 206 -15.81 14.52 -10.75
CA ARG A 206 -14.98 15.04 -9.65
C ARG A 206 -15.91 15.41 -8.51
N ILE A 207 -15.59 14.95 -7.31
CA ILE A 207 -16.32 15.29 -6.09
C ILE A 207 -15.35 16.01 -5.16
N THR A 208 -15.75 17.20 -4.69
CA THR A 208 -15.00 17.99 -3.73
C THR A 208 -15.82 18.13 -2.46
N HIS A 209 -15.31 17.68 -1.34
CA HIS A 209 -15.89 17.91 -0.03
C HIS A 209 -15.44 19.27 0.49
N MET A 210 -16.33 20.23 0.55
CA MET A 210 -16.00 21.62 0.83
C MET A 210 -15.38 21.86 2.23
N PRO A 211 -15.86 21.20 3.33
CA PRO A 211 -15.32 21.43 4.65
C PRO A 211 -13.89 20.92 4.83
N THR A 212 -13.54 19.77 4.22
CA THR A 212 -12.20 19.17 4.36
C THR A 212 -11.27 19.48 3.20
N GLY A 213 -11.79 20.03 2.08
CA GLY A 213 -11.02 20.25 0.85
C GLY A 213 -10.63 18.95 0.12
N ILE A 214 -11.12 17.80 0.54
CA ILE A 214 -10.81 16.52 -0.09
C ILE A 214 -11.46 16.46 -1.48
N VAL A 215 -10.65 16.13 -2.47
CA VAL A 215 -11.07 15.98 -3.87
C VAL A 215 -10.85 14.55 -4.33
N VAL A 216 -11.86 13.94 -4.94
CA VAL A 216 -11.79 12.65 -5.60
C VAL A 216 -12.29 12.76 -7.04
N GLN A 217 -11.76 11.92 -7.92
CA GLN A 217 -12.19 11.92 -9.32
C GLN A 217 -12.22 10.49 -9.87
N CYS A 218 -13.24 10.20 -10.67
CA CYS A 218 -13.42 8.91 -11.32
C CYS A 218 -13.84 9.10 -12.77
N GLN A 219 -13.17 8.41 -13.70
CA GLN A 219 -13.45 8.46 -15.15
C GLN A 219 -13.43 7.08 -15.83
N ASN A 220 -13.43 6.01 -15.03
CA ASN A 220 -13.16 4.66 -15.50
C ASN A 220 -14.27 4.06 -16.36
N GLU A 221 -15.50 4.45 -16.13
CA GLU A 221 -16.68 3.91 -16.81
C GLU A 221 -17.25 4.91 -17.81
N ARG A 222 -17.88 4.38 -18.88
CA ARG A 222 -18.65 5.20 -19.85
C ARG A 222 -19.91 5.78 -19.24
N SER A 223 -20.38 5.21 -18.13
CA SER A 223 -21.58 5.64 -17.42
C SER A 223 -21.19 6.63 -16.32
N GLN A 224 -21.63 7.89 -16.49
CA GLN A 224 -21.52 8.94 -15.48
C GLN A 224 -22.10 8.49 -14.11
N HIS A 225 -23.17 7.69 -14.13
CA HIS A 225 -23.82 7.19 -12.90
C HIS A 225 -22.92 6.24 -12.12
N LYS A 226 -22.22 5.33 -12.82
CA LYS A 226 -21.26 4.41 -12.20
C LYS A 226 -20.04 5.16 -11.68
N ASN A 227 -19.48 6.10 -12.47
CA ASN A 227 -18.38 6.95 -12.04
C ASN A 227 -18.76 7.78 -10.80
N ARG A 228 -20.01 8.29 -10.74
CA ARG A 228 -20.50 9.01 -9.57
C ARG A 228 -20.56 8.11 -8.33
N ALA A 229 -21.11 6.89 -8.44
CA ALA A 229 -21.19 5.94 -7.34
C ALA A 229 -19.78 5.56 -6.81
N THR A 230 -18.85 5.28 -7.72
CA THR A 230 -17.46 4.98 -7.37
C THR A 230 -16.77 6.17 -6.73
N ALA A 231 -16.94 7.39 -7.25
CA ALA A 231 -16.37 8.60 -6.67
C ALA A 231 -16.93 8.87 -5.26
N TRP A 232 -18.22 8.59 -5.00
CA TRP A 232 -18.80 8.67 -3.67
C TRP A 232 -18.17 7.66 -2.69
N ALA A 233 -17.95 6.42 -3.13
CA ALA A 233 -17.25 5.42 -2.30
C ALA A 233 -15.82 5.85 -1.98
N MET A 234 -15.10 6.40 -2.97
CA MET A 234 -13.76 6.96 -2.78
C MET A 234 -13.76 8.14 -1.79
N LEU A 235 -14.76 9.05 -1.88
CA LEU A 235 -14.87 10.18 -0.96
C LEU A 235 -15.09 9.70 0.48
N ARG A 236 -16.02 8.75 0.69
CA ARG A 236 -16.26 8.16 2.02
C ARG A 236 -14.99 7.55 2.60
N ALA A 237 -14.26 6.78 1.79
CA ALA A 237 -13.00 6.16 2.21
C ALA A 237 -11.96 7.20 2.65
N ARG A 238 -11.79 8.29 1.90
CA ARG A 238 -10.86 9.38 2.27
C ARG A 238 -11.29 10.17 3.51
N LEU A 239 -12.59 10.40 3.67
CA LEU A 239 -13.10 11.07 4.86
C LEU A 239 -12.90 10.22 6.11
N TYR A 240 -13.09 8.92 6.00
CA TYR A 240 -12.83 7.97 7.10
C TYR A 240 -11.35 7.95 7.50
N GLU A 241 -10.46 7.88 6.52
CA GLU A 241 -9.00 7.95 6.79
C GLU A 241 -8.64 9.27 7.50
N ALA A 242 -9.18 10.38 7.00
CA ALA A 242 -8.95 11.68 7.63
C ALA A 242 -9.47 11.73 9.07
N GLU A 243 -10.62 11.09 9.35
CA GLU A 243 -11.18 11.01 10.69
C GLU A 243 -10.36 10.09 11.61
N LEU A 244 -9.91 8.93 11.09
CA LEU A 244 -8.99 8.04 11.83
C LEU A 244 -7.70 8.77 12.20
N LYS A 245 -7.10 9.44 11.20
CA LYS A 245 -5.88 10.21 11.43
C LYS A 245 -6.09 11.34 12.44
N ARG A 246 -7.23 12.04 12.39
CA ARG A 246 -7.58 13.06 13.37
C ARG A 246 -7.68 12.48 14.80
N ARG A 247 -8.30 11.29 14.94
CA ARG A 247 -8.39 10.60 16.24
C ARG A 247 -7.03 10.12 16.74
N GLU A 248 -6.18 9.59 15.84
CA GLU A 248 -4.80 9.23 16.15
C GLU A 248 -3.98 10.47 16.56
N GLU A 249 -4.11 11.59 15.83
CA GLU A 249 -3.43 12.85 16.16
C GLU A 249 -3.93 13.46 17.47
N GLU A 250 -5.22 13.39 17.78
CA GLU A 250 -5.79 13.81 19.06
C GLU A 250 -5.29 12.93 20.23
N ALA A 251 -5.17 11.62 20.01
CA ALA A 251 -4.57 10.70 20.98
C ALA A 251 -3.08 10.95 21.21
N LEU A 252 -2.33 11.24 20.13
CA LEU A 252 -0.91 11.58 20.16
C LEU A 252 -0.68 13.01 20.73
N ALA A 253 -1.55 13.98 20.43
CA ALA A 253 -1.46 15.33 20.99
C ALA A 253 -1.75 15.34 22.50
N THR A 254 -2.53 14.41 22.98
CA THR A 254 -2.72 14.19 24.43
C THR A 254 -1.48 13.54 25.07
N ALA A 255 -0.67 12.81 24.27
CA ALA A 255 0.53 12.10 24.71
C ALA A 255 1.86 12.87 24.51
N SER A 256 1.93 13.86 23.61
CA SER A 256 3.17 14.58 23.31
C SER A 256 2.95 16.05 22.98
N THR A 257 3.16 16.94 23.94
CA THR A 257 3.51 18.34 23.70
C THR A 257 4.93 18.46 23.13
N LYS A 258 5.22 17.94 21.94
CA LYS A 258 6.43 18.33 21.14
C LYS A 258 6.62 17.40 19.94
N SER A 259 6.34 17.87 18.72
CA SER A 259 7.30 18.08 17.63
C SER A 259 6.56 18.44 16.33
N GLU A 260 7.10 19.48 15.69
CA GLU A 260 6.61 20.03 14.41
C GLU A 260 6.64 18.98 13.31
N ILE A 261 5.49 18.75 12.68
CA ILE A 261 5.38 17.94 11.47
C ILE A 261 5.66 18.83 10.27
N GLY A 262 6.88 18.78 9.77
CA GLY A 262 7.29 19.43 8.53
C GLY A 262 6.89 18.60 7.30
N TRP A 263 6.37 19.25 6.27
CA TRP A 263 6.23 18.73 4.91
C TRP A 263 7.55 18.11 4.43
N GLY A 264 7.57 16.80 4.05
CA GLY A 264 8.72 16.22 3.36
C GLY A 264 9.21 14.86 3.83
N HIS A 265 8.41 14.05 4.49
CA HIS A 265 8.83 12.70 4.84
C HIS A 265 8.92 11.82 3.60
N GLN A 266 10.13 11.77 3.00
CA GLN A 266 10.47 10.74 2.05
C GLN A 266 10.52 9.40 2.80
N ILE A 267 9.65 8.47 2.43
CA ILE A 267 9.63 7.14 3.05
C ILE A 267 10.70 6.24 2.44
N ARG A 268 10.93 6.33 1.11
CA ARG A 268 11.88 5.45 0.44
C ARG A 268 12.61 6.14 -0.71
N SER A 269 13.91 5.84 -0.83
CA SER A 269 14.78 6.33 -1.90
C SER A 269 15.23 5.19 -2.79
N TYR A 270 15.08 5.37 -4.09
CA TYR A 270 15.45 4.41 -5.14
C TYR A 270 16.57 5.03 -5.96
N VAL A 271 17.76 4.42 -5.93
CA VAL A 271 18.93 4.83 -6.72
C VAL A 271 19.24 3.73 -7.72
N LEU A 272 19.14 4.05 -9.01
CA LEU A 272 19.45 3.12 -10.09
C LEU A 272 20.87 3.32 -10.64
N GLN A 273 21.40 4.55 -10.58
CA GLN A 273 22.74 4.93 -11.00
C GLN A 273 23.33 6.03 -10.09
N PRO A 274 24.65 6.06 -9.81
CA PRO A 274 25.72 5.18 -10.33
C PRO A 274 25.85 3.83 -9.62
N TYR A 275 25.15 3.64 -8.52
CA TYR A 275 25.04 2.39 -7.78
C TYR A 275 23.56 2.01 -7.66
N GLN A 276 23.31 0.76 -7.36
CA GLN A 276 21.96 0.25 -7.22
C GLN A 276 21.62 0.07 -5.73
N LEU A 277 20.61 0.81 -5.24
CA LEU A 277 20.17 0.76 -3.86
C LEU A 277 18.74 1.26 -3.74
N VAL A 278 17.92 0.50 -3.03
CA VAL A 278 16.64 0.99 -2.49
C VAL A 278 16.80 1.02 -0.98
N LYS A 279 16.46 2.16 -0.36
CA LYS A 279 16.55 2.34 1.09
C LYS A 279 15.27 2.96 1.62
N ASP A 280 14.66 2.30 2.61
CA ASP A 280 13.62 2.92 3.43
C ASP A 280 14.28 3.83 4.46
N LEU A 281 13.84 5.08 4.50
CA LEU A 281 14.47 6.11 5.36
C LEU A 281 13.94 6.06 6.79
N ARG A 282 12.83 5.38 7.03
CA ARG A 282 12.23 5.18 8.35
C ARG A 282 12.91 4.04 9.07
N THR A 283 12.88 2.86 8.47
CA THR A 283 13.36 1.61 9.08
C THR A 283 14.84 1.34 8.85
N GLY A 284 15.46 2.02 7.87
CA GLY A 284 16.83 1.77 7.45
C GLY A 284 17.04 0.50 6.63
N VAL A 285 15.98 -0.24 6.32
CA VAL A 285 16.06 -1.45 5.46
C VAL A 285 16.52 -1.07 4.06
N GLU A 286 17.44 -1.87 3.52
CA GLU A 286 18.07 -1.66 2.22
C GLU A 286 17.95 -2.89 1.33
N SER A 287 17.79 -2.65 0.02
CA SER A 287 17.88 -3.69 -1.02
C SER A 287 18.85 -3.24 -2.12
N THR A 288 19.76 -4.11 -2.49
CA THR A 288 20.72 -3.88 -3.59
C THR A 288 20.17 -4.29 -4.96
N ASN A 289 18.92 -4.76 -5.00
CA ASN A 289 18.24 -5.17 -6.24
C ASN A 289 17.00 -4.29 -6.52
N PRO A 290 17.17 -3.05 -7.02
CA PRO A 290 16.05 -2.17 -7.34
C PRO A 290 15.07 -2.76 -8.35
N SER A 291 15.55 -3.62 -9.26
CA SER A 291 14.68 -4.24 -10.27
C SER A 291 13.66 -5.18 -9.65
N ALA A 292 14.06 -6.00 -8.67
CA ALA A 292 13.13 -6.85 -7.92
C ALA A 292 12.12 -6.02 -7.13
N VAL A 293 12.59 -4.96 -6.45
CA VAL A 293 11.72 -4.04 -5.70
C VAL A 293 10.68 -3.40 -6.61
N LEU A 294 11.09 -2.87 -7.78
CA LEU A 294 10.20 -2.26 -8.76
C LEU A 294 9.28 -3.29 -9.46
N ASP A 295 9.61 -4.57 -9.36
CA ASP A 295 8.77 -5.68 -9.85
C ASP A 295 7.86 -6.26 -8.75
N GLY A 296 7.79 -5.60 -7.56
CA GLY A 296 6.84 -5.90 -6.50
C GLY A 296 7.44 -6.57 -5.26
N ASP A 297 8.75 -6.80 -5.18
CA ASP A 297 9.41 -7.37 -3.98
C ASP A 297 9.62 -6.28 -2.92
N ILE A 298 8.53 -5.90 -2.23
CA ILE A 298 8.55 -4.83 -1.21
C ILE A 298 8.17 -5.32 0.18
N ASP A 299 7.96 -6.61 0.38
CA ASP A 299 7.51 -7.19 1.66
C ASP A 299 8.42 -6.83 2.82
N ALA A 300 9.74 -6.95 2.64
CA ALA A 300 10.71 -6.63 3.69
C ALA A 300 10.63 -5.16 4.17
N PHE A 301 10.30 -4.24 3.27
CA PHE A 301 10.11 -2.82 3.64
C PHE A 301 8.79 -2.59 4.38
N ILE A 302 7.71 -3.23 3.93
CA ILE A 302 6.39 -3.15 4.54
C ILE A 302 6.44 -3.73 5.95
N GLU A 303 6.98 -4.94 6.12
CA GLU A 303 7.09 -5.64 7.39
C GLU A 303 7.90 -4.84 8.41
N ALA A 304 9.06 -4.32 8.01
CA ALA A 304 9.87 -3.48 8.89
C ALA A 304 9.14 -2.19 9.30
N ALA A 305 8.42 -1.55 8.38
CA ALA A 305 7.67 -0.34 8.68
C ALA A 305 6.46 -0.60 9.60
N LEU A 306 5.80 -1.75 9.45
CA LEU A 306 4.74 -2.18 10.36
C LEU A 306 5.30 -2.45 11.77
N ALA A 307 6.41 -3.16 11.88
CA ALA A 307 7.06 -3.46 13.17
C ALA A 307 7.49 -2.19 13.90
N GLU A 308 8.09 -1.22 13.19
CA GLU A 308 8.52 0.05 13.78
C GLU A 308 7.34 0.87 14.32
N ARG A 309 6.22 0.92 13.58
CA ARG A 309 5.02 1.62 14.02
C ARG A 309 4.48 1.10 15.36
N ILE A 310 4.50 -0.21 15.55
CA ILE A 310 4.03 -0.82 16.80
C ILE A 310 4.97 -0.54 17.95
N HIS A 311 6.27 -0.55 17.70
CA HIS A 311 7.23 -0.15 18.74
C HIS A 311 7.05 1.31 19.15
N ALA A 312 6.69 2.19 18.23
CA ALA A 312 6.37 3.58 18.53
C ALA A 312 5.07 3.69 19.35
N ASP A 313 4.02 2.96 18.96
CA ASP A 313 2.72 2.95 19.67
C ASP A 313 2.82 2.32 21.06
N ALA A 314 3.73 1.35 21.27
CA ALA A 314 3.96 0.71 22.57
C ALA A 314 4.78 1.58 23.55
N GLN A 315 5.43 2.65 23.06
CA GLN A 315 6.23 3.58 23.86
C GLN A 315 5.49 4.90 24.17
N ALA A 316 4.34 5.11 23.56
CA ALA A 316 3.47 6.28 23.76
C ALA A 316 2.38 5.97 24.80
#